data_656d9047d2ef23544e72e2b95b96206f
#
_entry.id   656d9047d2ef23544e72e2b95b96206f
#
_cell.length_a   1.000
_cell.length_b   1.000
_cell.length_c   1.000
_cell.angle_alpha   90.00
_cell.angle_beta   90.00
_cell.angle_gamma   90.00
#
_symmetry.space_group_name_H-M   'P 1'
#
loop_
_entity.id
_entity.type
_entity.pdbx_description
1 polymer ?
#
loop_
_entity_poly.entity_id
_entity_poly.type
_entity_poly.pdbx_seq_one_letter_code
_entity_poly.pdbx_strand_id
1 'polypeptide(L)'
;PVNTVAHTKDSTNKNAEIEASRQRMLSWFSRVGITPSALSLDPKKQEHALERRKKILQIQKANNLKSILNIALNVTINEQTSDNLDPDWFFAFSTLAEEIYSAPMQELWGKIFAVEVSRPGSFSLRSLQTLKSLTHRDAKVFIKAVNVASKQNNDSVPRILVGYHKRKRLLSIFKKPLPEQINLASVGLSYPDLLSLQEMKLIYASEIESGEYREGQQTSWRCV
;
A
#
# COMPACT_ATOMS: atom_id res chain seq x y z
N PRO A 1 17.17 22.69 -52.10
CA PRO A 1 17.78 21.57 -51.37
C PRO A 1 17.93 21.91 -49.89
N VAL A 2 16.85 21.91 -49.13
CA VAL A 2 16.90 22.21 -47.67
C VAL A 2 15.98 21.29 -46.87
N ASN A 3 15.66 20.07 -47.30
CA ASN A 3 14.74 19.22 -46.56
C ASN A 3 15.28 17.83 -46.15
N THR A 4 16.56 17.55 -46.34
CA THR A 4 17.11 16.18 -46.09
C THR A 4 17.73 16.03 -44.69
N VAL A 5 18.06 17.11 -43.98
CA VAL A 5 18.76 17.05 -42.68
C VAL A 5 17.82 16.90 -41.48
N ALA A 6 16.58 17.33 -41.59
CA ALA A 6 15.62 17.24 -40.47
C ALA A 6 15.08 15.81 -40.26
N HIS A 7 14.88 15.05 -41.34
CA HIS A 7 14.38 13.66 -41.25
C HIS A 7 15.39 12.66 -40.65
N THR A 8 16.69 12.91 -40.82
CA THR A 8 17.74 12.00 -40.30
C THR A 8 17.96 12.16 -38.80
N LYS A 9 17.76 13.36 -38.24
CA LYS A 9 17.87 13.57 -36.78
C LYS A 9 16.72 12.97 -36.00
N ASP A 10 15.51 12.96 -36.54
CA ASP A 10 14.31 12.41 -35.88
C ASP A 10 14.33 10.88 -35.86
N SER A 11 14.82 10.24 -36.91
CA SER A 11 14.97 8.78 -36.99
C SER A 11 16.11 8.26 -36.09
N THR A 12 17.21 9.00 -35.94
CA THR A 12 18.31 8.63 -35.02
C THR A 12 17.89 8.76 -33.56
N ASN A 13 17.09 9.78 -33.23
CA ASN A 13 16.58 9.97 -31.87
C ASN A 13 15.56 8.85 -31.45
N LYS A 14 14.66 8.50 -32.37
CA LYS A 14 13.73 7.37 -32.15
C LYS A 14 14.44 6.02 -31.96
N ASN A 15 15.48 5.76 -32.76
CA ASN A 15 16.26 4.54 -32.61
C ASN A 15 17.02 4.49 -31.27
N ALA A 16 17.56 5.61 -30.80
CA ALA A 16 18.21 5.73 -29.49
C ALA A 16 17.23 5.51 -28.35
N GLU A 17 16.00 6.03 -28.45
CA GLU A 17 14.95 5.82 -27.45
C GLU A 17 14.46 4.36 -27.39
N ILE A 18 14.33 3.71 -28.56
CA ILE A 18 13.97 2.29 -28.67
C ILE A 18 15.07 1.42 -28.00
N GLU A 19 16.33 1.69 -28.31
CA GLU A 19 17.45 0.92 -27.72
C GLU A 19 17.55 1.17 -26.20
N ALA A 20 17.39 2.39 -25.72
CA ALA A 20 17.34 2.70 -24.30
C ALA A 20 16.18 1.99 -23.59
N SER A 21 15.02 1.90 -24.25
CA SER A 21 13.86 1.15 -23.72
C SER A 21 14.15 -0.34 -23.67
N ARG A 22 14.76 -0.90 -24.70
CA ARG A 22 15.20 -2.31 -24.76
C ARG A 22 16.19 -2.64 -23.65
N GLN A 23 17.18 -1.80 -23.43
CA GLN A 23 18.19 -1.98 -22.38
C GLN A 23 17.54 -1.93 -20.98
N ARG A 24 16.58 -1.04 -20.76
CA ARG A 24 15.80 -1.00 -19.51
C ARG A 24 15.04 -2.31 -19.29
N MET A 25 14.36 -2.83 -20.30
CA MET A 25 13.65 -4.13 -20.18
C MET A 25 14.63 -5.26 -19.84
N LEU A 26 15.74 -5.38 -20.56
CA LEU A 26 16.76 -6.39 -20.30
C LEU A 26 17.34 -6.28 -18.89
N SER A 27 17.55 -5.06 -18.39
CA SER A 27 18.01 -4.80 -17.02
C SER A 27 17.01 -5.32 -15.98
N TRP A 28 15.71 -5.14 -16.19
CA TRP A 28 14.69 -5.70 -15.28
C TRP A 28 14.66 -7.23 -15.31
N PHE A 29 14.69 -7.85 -16.49
CA PHE A 29 14.69 -9.30 -16.62
C PHE A 29 15.96 -9.93 -16.05
N SER A 30 17.11 -9.26 -16.15
CA SER A 30 18.37 -9.76 -15.58
C SER A 30 18.32 -9.83 -14.05
N ARG A 31 17.57 -8.95 -13.40
CA ARG A 31 17.36 -8.99 -11.94
C ARG A 31 16.71 -10.28 -11.45
N VAL A 32 15.87 -10.89 -12.27
CA VAL A 32 15.24 -12.19 -11.97
C VAL A 32 16.00 -13.38 -12.63
N GLY A 33 17.23 -13.14 -13.08
CA GLY A 33 18.10 -14.16 -13.64
C GLY A 33 17.78 -14.56 -15.08
N ILE A 34 16.98 -13.75 -15.80
CA ILE A 34 16.70 -13.96 -17.23
C ILE A 34 17.62 -13.05 -18.03
N THR A 35 18.50 -13.67 -18.81
CA THR A 35 19.44 -12.99 -19.72
C THR A 35 19.24 -13.50 -21.14
N PRO A 36 19.67 -12.77 -22.19
CA PRO A 36 19.59 -13.28 -23.57
C PRO A 36 20.21 -14.64 -23.77
N SER A 37 21.28 -14.98 -23.04
CA SER A 37 21.91 -16.30 -23.04
C SER A 37 21.04 -17.40 -22.43
N ALA A 38 20.08 -17.07 -21.58
CA ALA A 38 19.14 -18.05 -21.01
C ALA A 38 18.05 -18.51 -22.01
N LEU A 39 17.94 -17.83 -23.16
CA LEU A 39 17.02 -18.17 -24.25
C LEU A 39 17.65 -19.17 -25.24
N SER A 40 18.84 -19.72 -24.94
CA SER A 40 19.49 -20.75 -25.75
C SER A 40 18.65 -22.01 -25.84
N LEU A 41 18.59 -22.64 -27.00
CA LEU A 41 17.92 -23.93 -27.24
C LEU A 41 18.75 -25.14 -26.75
N ASP A 42 19.99 -24.93 -26.30
CA ASP A 42 20.85 -25.99 -25.76
C ASP A 42 20.34 -26.39 -24.35
N PRO A 43 19.96 -27.69 -24.15
CA PRO A 43 19.39 -28.14 -22.86
C PRO A 43 20.33 -27.94 -21.67
N LYS A 44 21.63 -28.12 -21.82
CA LYS A 44 22.61 -27.90 -20.73
C LYS A 44 22.71 -26.45 -20.33
N LYS A 45 22.66 -25.53 -21.30
CA LYS A 45 22.66 -24.08 -21.02
C LYS A 45 21.34 -23.64 -20.36
N GLN A 46 20.22 -24.28 -20.70
CA GLN A 46 18.93 -24.02 -20.05
C GLN A 46 18.97 -24.50 -18.60
N GLU A 47 19.48 -25.65 -18.28
CA GLU A 47 19.61 -26.17 -16.91
C GLU A 47 20.45 -25.23 -16.04
N HIS A 48 21.64 -24.85 -16.48
CA HIS A 48 22.49 -23.87 -15.79
C HIS A 48 21.80 -22.50 -15.61
N ALA A 49 21.05 -22.06 -16.61
CA ALA A 49 20.29 -20.81 -16.50
C ALA A 49 19.18 -20.87 -15.42
N LEU A 50 18.49 -22.02 -15.31
CA LEU A 50 17.47 -22.25 -14.29
C LEU A 50 18.07 -22.32 -12.89
N GLU A 51 19.19 -23.01 -12.70
CA GLU A 51 19.89 -23.06 -11.42
C GLU A 51 20.39 -21.69 -10.99
N ARG A 52 21.01 -20.94 -11.91
CA ARG A 52 21.44 -19.57 -11.66
C ARG A 52 20.26 -18.68 -11.26
N ARG A 53 19.13 -18.78 -11.94
CA ARG A 53 17.90 -18.04 -11.61
C ARG A 53 17.40 -18.37 -10.21
N LYS A 54 17.31 -19.66 -9.86
CA LYS A 54 16.90 -20.10 -8.52
C LYS A 54 17.81 -19.48 -7.45
N LYS A 55 19.13 -19.53 -7.65
CA LYS A 55 20.12 -18.97 -6.73
C LYS A 55 19.96 -17.44 -6.57
N ILE A 56 19.77 -16.72 -7.68
CA ILE A 56 19.56 -15.25 -7.66
C ILE A 56 18.31 -14.92 -6.84
N LEU A 57 17.19 -15.60 -7.10
CA LEU A 57 15.93 -15.35 -6.39
C LEU A 57 16.03 -15.67 -4.90
N GLN A 58 16.70 -16.76 -4.52
CA GLN A 58 16.92 -17.11 -3.11
C GLN A 58 17.77 -16.06 -2.39
N ILE A 59 18.84 -15.57 -3.03
CA ILE A 59 19.69 -14.52 -2.47
C ILE A 59 18.88 -13.22 -2.30
N GLN A 60 18.07 -12.87 -3.29
CA GLN A 60 17.23 -11.66 -3.19
C GLN A 60 16.22 -11.77 -2.05
N LYS A 61 15.53 -12.90 -1.91
CA LYS A 61 14.60 -13.16 -0.80
C LYS A 61 15.29 -13.03 0.56
N ALA A 62 16.46 -13.67 0.71
CA ALA A 62 17.24 -13.56 1.95
C ALA A 62 17.67 -12.11 2.25
N ASN A 63 18.10 -11.36 1.21
CA ASN A 63 18.49 -9.96 1.36
C ASN A 63 17.31 -9.07 1.75
N ASN A 64 16.12 -9.31 1.18
CA ASN A 64 14.91 -8.57 1.55
C ASN A 64 14.59 -8.78 3.03
N LEU A 65 14.57 -10.03 3.48
CA LEU A 65 14.30 -10.35 4.89
C LEU A 65 15.36 -9.75 5.82
N LYS A 66 16.64 -9.82 5.46
CA LYS A 66 17.74 -9.18 6.20
C LYS A 66 17.57 -7.67 6.29
N SER A 67 17.18 -7.02 5.20
CA SER A 67 16.93 -5.57 5.18
C SER A 67 15.81 -5.19 6.15
N ILE A 68 14.69 -5.92 6.12
CA ILE A 68 13.54 -5.72 7.01
C ILE A 68 13.93 -5.94 8.48
N LEU A 69 14.70 -7.00 8.78
CA LEU A 69 15.21 -7.24 10.12
C LEU A 69 16.10 -6.10 10.61
N ASN A 70 17.04 -5.64 9.79
CA ASN A 70 17.91 -4.52 10.16
C ASN A 70 17.12 -3.24 10.45
N ILE A 71 16.05 -2.97 9.71
CA ILE A 71 15.16 -1.84 9.97
C ILE A 71 14.44 -2.05 11.31
N ALA A 72 13.88 -3.22 11.55
CA ALA A 72 13.17 -3.54 12.80
C ALA A 72 14.04 -3.36 14.03
N LEU A 73 15.30 -3.79 13.97
CA LEU A 73 16.26 -3.64 15.07
C LEU A 73 16.61 -2.18 15.42
N ASN A 74 16.38 -1.25 14.46
CA ASN A 74 16.62 0.18 14.67
C ASN A 74 15.37 0.94 15.14
N VAL A 75 14.21 0.26 15.25
CA VAL A 75 12.98 0.89 15.76
C VAL A 75 13.03 0.92 17.30
N THR A 76 13.00 2.11 17.86
CA THR A 76 12.91 2.28 19.32
C THR A 76 11.46 2.05 19.75
N ILE A 77 11.25 1.09 20.64
CA ILE A 77 9.94 0.77 21.20
C ILE A 77 10.02 0.88 22.72
N ASN A 78 9.16 1.71 23.29
CA ASN A 78 9.17 2.03 24.73
C ASN A 78 8.28 1.08 25.56
N GLU A 79 7.45 0.28 24.93
CA GLU A 79 6.52 -0.64 25.59
C GLU A 79 6.88 -2.08 25.22
N GLN A 80 7.09 -2.91 26.23
CA GLN A 80 7.29 -4.35 26.05
C GLN A 80 6.22 -5.09 26.84
N THR A 81 5.62 -6.09 26.20
CA THR A 81 4.77 -7.07 26.89
C THR A 81 5.58 -8.34 27.16
N SER A 82 5.10 -9.14 28.10
CA SER A 82 5.65 -10.48 28.37
C SER A 82 5.16 -11.54 27.39
N ASP A 83 4.28 -11.17 26.47
CA ASP A 83 3.65 -12.10 25.53
C ASP A 83 4.65 -12.50 24.44
N ASN A 84 4.62 -13.79 24.09
CA ASN A 84 5.48 -14.30 23.03
C ASN A 84 4.86 -14.06 21.65
N LEU A 85 5.70 -13.77 20.68
CA LEU A 85 5.30 -13.70 19.28
C LEU A 85 4.75 -15.08 18.83
N ASP A 86 3.62 -15.07 18.13
CA ASP A 86 3.03 -16.26 17.55
C ASP A 86 3.95 -16.82 16.42
N PRO A 87 4.45 -18.07 16.54
CA PRO A 87 5.30 -18.68 15.54
C PRO A 87 4.63 -18.77 14.16
N ASP A 88 3.34 -19.10 14.08
CA ASP A 88 2.60 -19.23 12.81
C ASP A 88 2.50 -17.85 12.12
N TRP A 89 2.25 -16.80 12.90
CA TRP A 89 2.29 -15.44 12.39
C TRP A 89 3.67 -15.09 11.87
N PHE A 90 4.73 -15.41 12.61
CA PHE A 90 6.11 -15.11 12.19
C PHE A 90 6.50 -15.79 10.88
N PHE A 91 6.20 -17.08 10.73
CA PHE A 91 6.51 -17.81 9.49
C PHE A 91 5.71 -17.28 8.30
N ALA A 92 4.44 -16.93 8.49
CA ALA A 92 3.64 -16.30 7.45
C ALA A 92 4.15 -14.90 7.10
N PHE A 93 4.51 -14.08 8.11
CA PHE A 93 5.15 -12.78 7.91
C PHE A 93 6.44 -12.91 7.10
N SER A 94 7.36 -13.80 7.50
CA SER A 94 8.66 -13.98 6.84
C SER A 94 8.49 -14.36 5.37
N THR A 95 7.55 -15.26 5.06
CA THR A 95 7.22 -15.66 3.67
C THR A 95 6.74 -14.47 2.83
N LEU A 96 5.90 -13.61 3.39
CA LEU A 96 5.44 -12.41 2.70
C LEU A 96 6.56 -11.37 2.56
N ALA A 97 7.38 -11.20 3.60
CA ALA A 97 8.47 -10.23 3.69
C ALA A 97 9.60 -10.50 2.69
N GLU A 98 9.91 -11.76 2.41
CA GLU A 98 10.88 -12.16 1.39
C GLU A 98 10.60 -11.58 0.00
N GLU A 99 9.35 -11.26 -0.29
CA GLU A 99 8.90 -10.73 -1.58
C GLU A 99 8.69 -9.21 -1.59
N ILE A 100 9.19 -8.51 -0.59
CA ILE A 100 9.13 -7.05 -0.50
C ILE A 100 10.43 -6.44 -1.02
N TYR A 101 10.39 -5.89 -2.23
CA TYR A 101 11.59 -5.42 -2.94
C TYR A 101 11.84 -3.91 -2.84
N SER A 102 10.82 -3.09 -2.56
CA SER A 102 10.98 -1.64 -2.52
C SER A 102 11.40 -1.17 -1.13
N ALA A 103 12.38 -0.26 -1.06
CA ALA A 103 12.88 0.26 0.20
C ALA A 103 11.80 0.89 1.10
N PRO A 104 10.82 1.69 0.59
CA PRO A 104 9.74 2.21 1.41
C PRO A 104 8.85 1.12 2.02
N MET A 105 8.59 0.03 1.29
CA MET A 105 7.83 -1.11 1.81
C MET A 105 8.65 -1.90 2.83
N GLN A 106 9.95 -2.10 2.61
CA GLN A 106 10.83 -2.75 3.59
C GLN A 106 10.87 -1.96 4.90
N GLU A 107 10.90 -0.62 4.83
CA GLU A 107 10.82 0.24 6.01
C GLU A 107 9.51 0.06 6.77
N LEU A 108 8.36 0.05 6.07
CA LEU A 108 7.06 -0.20 6.67
C LEU A 108 7.01 -1.59 7.33
N TRP A 109 7.47 -2.62 6.63
CA TRP A 109 7.46 -4.00 7.13
C TRP A 109 8.37 -4.20 8.33
N GLY A 110 9.53 -3.53 8.37
CA GLY A 110 10.40 -3.51 9.54
C GLY A 110 9.74 -2.89 10.77
N LYS A 111 9.03 -1.76 10.59
CA LYS A 111 8.26 -1.12 11.66
C LYS A 111 7.10 -2.00 12.14
N ILE A 112 6.38 -2.66 11.23
CA ILE A 112 5.30 -3.61 11.57
C ILE A 112 5.85 -4.75 12.42
N PHE A 113 6.96 -5.36 12.00
CA PHE A 113 7.58 -6.46 12.75
C PHE A 113 8.01 -6.02 14.16
N ALA A 114 8.65 -4.86 14.27
CA ALA A 114 9.05 -4.31 15.56
C ALA A 114 7.85 -4.08 16.50
N VAL A 115 6.74 -3.53 16.00
CA VAL A 115 5.51 -3.34 16.79
C VAL A 115 4.87 -4.68 17.18
N GLU A 116 4.82 -5.65 16.27
CA GLU A 116 4.25 -6.97 16.57
C GLU A 116 5.05 -7.72 17.64
N VAL A 117 6.40 -7.64 17.60
CA VAL A 117 7.26 -8.22 18.64
C VAL A 117 7.00 -7.56 20.00
N SER A 118 6.72 -6.25 20.03
CA SER A 118 6.47 -5.52 21.28
C SER A 118 5.05 -5.72 21.81
N ARG A 119 4.09 -5.87 20.92
CA ARG A 119 2.66 -6.07 21.22
C ARG A 119 2.08 -7.11 20.27
N PRO A 120 2.26 -8.40 20.58
CA PRO A 120 1.74 -9.51 19.78
C PRO A 120 0.25 -9.37 19.52
N GLY A 121 -0.20 -9.69 18.29
CA GLY A 121 -1.58 -9.54 17.86
C GLY A 121 -1.95 -8.14 17.33
N SER A 122 -0.99 -7.22 17.19
CA SER A 122 -1.23 -5.89 16.61
C SER A 122 -1.62 -5.94 15.14
N PHE A 123 -1.10 -6.91 14.40
CA PHE A 123 -1.35 -7.05 12.96
C PHE A 123 -1.83 -8.45 12.59
N SER A 124 -3.00 -8.53 11.95
CA SER A 124 -3.49 -9.79 11.40
C SER A 124 -2.75 -10.17 10.11
N LEU A 125 -2.65 -11.46 9.80
CA LEU A 125 -2.10 -11.94 8.52
C LEU A 125 -2.86 -11.37 7.32
N ARG A 126 -4.17 -11.18 7.44
CA ARG A 126 -5.00 -10.54 6.40
C ARG A 126 -4.55 -9.10 6.15
N SER A 127 -4.24 -8.34 7.20
CA SER A 127 -3.72 -6.97 7.06
C SER A 127 -2.38 -6.95 6.33
N LEU A 128 -1.48 -7.90 6.62
CA LEU A 128 -0.20 -8.02 5.93
C LEU A 128 -0.37 -8.35 4.43
N GLN A 129 -1.27 -9.27 4.10
CA GLN A 129 -1.59 -9.62 2.71
C GLN A 129 -2.15 -8.42 1.95
N THR A 130 -3.05 -7.66 2.57
CA THR A 130 -3.60 -6.43 2.00
C THR A 130 -2.50 -5.41 1.76
N LEU A 131 -1.65 -5.14 2.76
CA LEU A 131 -0.52 -4.20 2.61
C LEU A 131 0.44 -4.60 1.50
N LYS A 132 0.73 -5.90 1.35
CA LYS A 132 1.59 -6.40 0.26
C LYS A 132 0.99 -6.15 -1.11
N SER A 133 -0.33 -6.18 -1.24
CA SER A 133 -1.03 -5.98 -2.51
C SER A 133 -1.17 -4.51 -2.92
N LEU A 134 -0.90 -3.56 -2.01
CA LEU A 134 -1.03 -2.13 -2.29
C LEU A 134 0.01 -1.66 -3.32
N THR A 135 -0.47 -0.97 -4.34
CA THR A 135 0.40 -0.19 -5.21
C THR A 135 0.82 1.11 -4.52
N HIS A 136 1.83 1.78 -5.06
CA HIS A 136 2.23 3.10 -4.57
C HIS A 136 1.09 4.14 -4.64
N ARG A 137 0.22 4.03 -5.64
CA ARG A 137 -0.97 4.87 -5.77
C ARG A 137 -1.96 4.60 -4.63
N ASP A 138 -2.25 3.32 -4.36
CA ASP A 138 -3.19 2.91 -3.32
C ASP A 138 -2.71 3.35 -1.93
N ALA A 139 -1.40 3.20 -1.66
CA ALA A 139 -0.80 3.68 -0.43
C ALA A 139 -0.97 5.20 -0.25
N LYS A 140 -0.79 6.00 -1.32
CA LYS A 140 -1.04 7.45 -1.27
C LYS A 140 -2.50 7.79 -1.00
N VAL A 141 -3.42 7.06 -1.61
CA VAL A 141 -4.86 7.23 -1.39
C VAL A 141 -5.23 6.87 0.05
N PHE A 142 -4.68 5.78 0.57
CA PHE A 142 -4.89 5.37 1.96
C PHE A 142 -4.37 6.40 2.97
N ILE A 143 -3.18 6.98 2.74
CA ILE A 143 -2.65 8.07 3.58
C ILE A 143 -3.62 9.26 3.60
N LYS A 144 -4.19 9.66 2.46
CA LYS A 144 -5.20 10.72 2.41
C LYS A 144 -6.43 10.38 3.23
N ALA A 145 -6.90 9.13 3.15
CA ALA A 145 -8.04 8.65 3.93
C ALA A 145 -7.75 8.69 5.44
N VAL A 146 -6.56 8.28 5.86
CA VAL A 146 -6.11 8.36 7.26
C VAL A 146 -6.08 9.81 7.74
N ASN A 147 -5.59 10.74 6.93
CA ASN A 147 -5.50 12.17 7.29
C ASN A 147 -6.86 12.85 7.48
N VAL A 148 -7.93 12.34 6.87
CA VAL A 148 -9.29 12.85 7.06
C VAL A 148 -10.10 12.01 8.06
N ALA A 149 -9.56 10.89 8.49
CA ALA A 149 -10.19 10.04 9.49
C ALA A 149 -10.16 10.71 10.86
N SER A 150 -11.21 10.55 11.61
CA SER A 150 -11.38 11.11 12.94
C SER A 150 -11.85 10.01 13.89
N LYS A 151 -11.50 10.15 15.15
CA LYS A 151 -11.83 9.20 16.22
C LYS A 151 -12.57 9.94 17.33
N GLN A 152 -13.70 9.42 17.74
CA GLN A 152 -14.43 9.94 18.91
C GLN A 152 -13.70 9.51 20.18
N ASN A 153 -13.73 10.33 21.24
CA ASN A 153 -12.90 10.11 22.45
C ASN A 153 -13.03 8.71 23.10
N ASN A 154 -14.21 8.08 22.96
CA ASN A 154 -14.48 6.76 23.56
C ASN A 154 -14.56 5.63 22.53
N ASP A 155 -14.22 5.92 21.27
CA ASP A 155 -14.28 4.95 20.19
C ASP A 155 -12.88 4.44 19.81
N SER A 156 -12.77 3.13 19.60
CA SER A 156 -11.52 2.53 19.13
C SER A 156 -11.34 2.63 17.62
N VAL A 157 -12.41 2.82 16.85
CA VAL A 157 -12.42 2.74 15.39
C VAL A 157 -12.37 4.13 14.75
N PRO A 158 -11.37 4.44 13.92
CA PRO A 158 -11.34 5.66 13.12
C PRO A 158 -12.45 5.65 12.07
N ARG A 159 -13.06 6.81 11.81
CA ARG A 159 -14.16 6.98 10.85
C ARG A 159 -13.90 8.16 9.93
N ILE A 160 -14.34 8.02 8.69
CA ILE A 160 -14.39 9.12 7.72
C ILE A 160 -15.84 9.57 7.62
N LEU A 161 -16.10 10.80 8.00
CA LEU A 161 -17.44 11.39 7.92
C LEU A 161 -17.71 11.78 6.47
N VAL A 162 -18.74 11.18 5.86
CA VAL A 162 -19.13 11.43 4.46
C VAL A 162 -20.33 12.36 4.33
N GLY A 163 -21.06 12.56 5.41
CA GLY A 163 -22.24 13.43 5.41
C GLY A 163 -23.00 13.38 6.73
N TYR A 164 -24.05 14.16 6.81
CA TYR A 164 -24.96 14.17 7.96
C TYR A 164 -26.39 14.52 7.54
N HIS A 165 -27.35 14.13 8.36
CA HIS A 165 -28.76 14.45 8.19
C HIS A 165 -29.22 15.35 9.32
N LYS A 166 -29.83 16.47 8.98
CA LYS A 166 -30.52 17.33 10.00
C LYS A 166 -31.87 16.74 10.34
N ARG A 167 -32.13 16.51 11.62
CA ARG A 167 -33.45 16.10 12.10
C ARG A 167 -34.49 17.19 11.78
N LYS A 168 -35.72 16.80 11.35
CA LYS A 168 -36.80 17.74 11.07
C LYS A 168 -37.23 18.42 12.36
N ARG A 169 -37.37 19.73 12.35
CA ARG A 169 -38.18 20.45 13.31
C ARG A 169 -39.67 20.16 13.05
N LEU A 170 -40.49 20.06 14.11
CA LEU A 170 -41.90 19.69 14.06
C LEU A 170 -42.77 20.55 13.09
N LEU A 171 -42.32 21.74 12.72
CA LEU A 171 -43.00 22.65 11.79
C LEU A 171 -42.60 22.42 10.29
N SER A 172 -41.76 21.47 9.96
CA SER A 172 -41.29 21.24 8.58
C SER A 172 -41.69 19.87 8.05
N ILE A 173 -42.92 19.44 8.26
CA ILE A 173 -43.43 18.10 7.95
C ILE A 173 -43.41 17.82 6.44
N PHE A 174 -43.45 18.83 5.58
CA PHE A 174 -43.60 18.68 4.12
C PHE A 174 -42.27 18.73 3.34
N LYS A 175 -41.10 19.00 3.94
CA LYS A 175 -39.82 18.98 3.24
C LYS A 175 -39.03 17.70 3.60
N LYS A 176 -38.68 16.89 2.61
CA LYS A 176 -37.73 15.78 2.78
C LYS A 176 -36.39 16.37 3.29
N PRO A 177 -35.79 15.82 4.35
CA PRO A 177 -34.43 16.24 4.74
C PRO A 177 -33.50 15.88 3.61
N LEU A 178 -32.85 16.87 3.02
CA LEU A 178 -31.76 16.62 2.08
C LEU A 178 -30.52 16.24 2.91
N PRO A 179 -29.86 15.10 2.60
CA PRO A 179 -28.60 14.78 3.20
C PRO A 179 -27.57 15.84 2.82
N GLU A 180 -26.90 16.43 3.80
CA GLU A 180 -25.78 17.31 3.55
C GLU A 180 -24.52 16.43 3.42
N GLN A 181 -23.95 16.38 2.23
CA GLN A 181 -22.73 15.63 1.96
C GLN A 181 -21.48 16.48 2.23
N ILE A 182 -20.49 15.89 2.85
CA ILE A 182 -19.19 16.54 3.03
C ILE A 182 -18.40 16.34 1.74
N ASN A 183 -17.89 17.43 1.17
CA ASN A 183 -17.07 17.38 -0.03
C ASN A 183 -15.64 16.91 0.31
N LEU A 184 -15.44 15.59 0.39
CA LEU A 184 -14.12 15.01 0.65
C LEU A 184 -13.12 15.26 -0.48
N ALA A 185 -13.59 15.54 -1.71
CA ALA A 185 -12.70 15.90 -2.82
C ALA A 185 -11.96 17.22 -2.56
N SER A 186 -12.53 18.14 -1.77
CA SER A 186 -11.85 19.40 -1.40
C SER A 186 -10.62 19.18 -0.53
N VAL A 187 -10.54 18.06 0.19
CA VAL A 187 -9.37 17.63 0.99
C VAL A 187 -8.54 16.55 0.29
N GLY A 188 -8.77 16.37 -1.01
CA GLY A 188 -7.98 15.49 -1.87
C GLY A 188 -8.37 14.02 -1.85
N LEU A 189 -9.50 13.64 -1.24
CA LEU A 189 -10.04 12.28 -1.23
C LEU A 189 -11.28 12.23 -2.13
N SER A 190 -11.10 11.78 -3.36
CA SER A 190 -12.20 11.71 -4.33
C SER A 190 -13.12 10.50 -4.11
N TYR A 191 -14.31 10.52 -4.68
CA TYR A 191 -15.22 9.37 -4.63
C TYR A 191 -14.65 8.08 -5.25
N PRO A 192 -13.96 8.11 -6.41
CA PRO A 192 -13.24 6.94 -6.91
C PRO A 192 -12.16 6.41 -5.96
N ASP A 193 -11.48 7.30 -5.22
CA ASP A 193 -10.50 6.89 -4.21
C ASP A 193 -11.17 6.10 -3.07
N LEU A 194 -12.34 6.57 -2.60
CA LEU A 194 -13.13 5.85 -1.58
C LEU A 194 -13.57 4.47 -2.07
N LEU A 195 -14.07 4.37 -3.30
CA LEU A 195 -14.46 3.08 -3.88
C LEU A 195 -13.27 2.13 -3.97
N SER A 196 -12.12 2.61 -4.42
CA SER A 196 -10.89 1.81 -4.49
C SER A 196 -10.48 1.29 -3.10
N LEU A 197 -10.54 2.13 -2.06
CA LEU A 197 -10.25 1.71 -0.68
C LEU A 197 -11.25 0.67 -0.15
N GLN A 198 -12.52 0.77 -0.53
CA GLN A 198 -13.55 -0.23 -0.20
C GLN A 198 -13.31 -1.57 -0.89
N GLU A 199 -12.98 -1.56 -2.18
CA GLU A 199 -12.63 -2.76 -2.95
C GLU A 199 -11.41 -3.48 -2.34
N MET A 200 -10.42 -2.72 -1.90
CA MET A 200 -9.24 -3.25 -1.19
C MET A 200 -9.53 -3.65 0.26
N LYS A 201 -10.76 -3.44 0.76
CA LYS A 201 -11.16 -3.72 2.15
C LYS A 201 -10.34 -2.96 3.21
N LEU A 202 -9.81 -1.80 2.85
CA LEU A 202 -9.11 -0.89 3.76
C LEU A 202 -10.08 -0.01 4.53
N ILE A 203 -11.23 0.28 3.96
CA ILE A 203 -12.37 0.93 4.60
C ILE A 203 -13.65 0.16 4.34
N TYR A 204 -14.61 0.32 5.21
CA TYR A 204 -15.95 -0.28 5.07
C TYR A 204 -16.97 0.85 5.05
N ALA A 205 -17.93 0.78 4.13
CA ALA A 205 -19.11 1.61 4.20
C ALA A 205 -19.99 1.07 5.35
N SER A 206 -20.24 1.90 6.35
CA SER A 206 -21.16 1.58 7.42
C SER A 206 -22.22 2.67 7.48
N GLU A 207 -23.44 2.33 7.10
CA GLU A 207 -24.61 3.18 7.33
C GLU A 207 -25.25 2.90 8.71
N ILE A 208 -24.76 1.89 9.43
CA ILE A 208 -25.41 1.34 10.62
C ILE A 208 -25.13 2.15 11.88
N GLU A 209 -24.06 2.96 11.87
CA GLU A 209 -23.71 3.80 13.02
C GLU A 209 -23.97 5.27 12.74
N SER A 210 -25.21 5.62 12.54
CA SER A 210 -25.64 7.01 12.66
C SER A 210 -25.66 7.40 14.14
N GLY A 211 -24.59 8.00 14.64
CA GLY A 211 -24.64 8.66 15.94
C GLY A 211 -25.67 9.79 15.90
N GLU A 212 -26.70 9.74 16.74
CA GLU A 212 -27.59 10.89 16.90
C GLU A 212 -26.92 11.92 17.82
N TYR A 213 -26.65 13.09 17.27
CA TYR A 213 -26.17 14.23 18.05
C TYR A 213 -27.35 15.18 18.36
N ARG A 214 -27.52 15.51 19.63
CA ARG A 214 -28.52 16.52 20.03
C ARG A 214 -28.03 17.91 19.69
N GLU A 215 -28.97 18.83 19.37
CA GLU A 215 -28.65 20.25 19.15
C GLU A 215 -27.94 20.80 20.40
N GLY A 216 -26.74 21.38 20.23
CA GLY A 216 -25.91 21.88 21.34
C GLY A 216 -25.01 20.84 22.02
N GLN A 217 -25.08 19.57 21.64
CA GLN A 217 -24.16 18.55 22.16
C GLN A 217 -22.77 18.74 21.53
N GLN A 218 -21.78 19.02 22.36
CA GLN A 218 -20.38 19.05 21.94
C GLN A 218 -19.81 17.63 21.97
N THR A 219 -19.27 17.20 20.86
CA THR A 219 -18.57 15.91 20.73
C THR A 219 -17.13 16.18 20.33
N SER A 220 -16.20 15.66 21.12
CA SER A 220 -14.78 15.80 20.84
C SER A 220 -14.31 14.71 19.86
N TRP A 221 -13.73 15.16 18.76
CA TRP A 221 -13.11 14.30 17.74
C TRP A 221 -11.61 14.57 17.69
N ARG A 222 -10.81 13.53 17.57
CA ARG A 222 -9.37 13.66 17.36
C ARG A 222 -9.02 13.14 15.97
N CYS A 223 -8.13 13.83 15.27
CA CYS A 223 -7.49 13.28 14.07
C CYS A 223 -6.66 12.04 14.44
N VAL A 224 -6.62 11.09 13.52
CA VAL A 224 -5.89 9.84 13.69
C VAL A 224 -4.42 10.04 13.38
#